data_d258c9b88d31a2e5bae5b461625f914d
#
_entry.id   d258c9b88d31a2e5bae5b461625f914d
#
_cell.length_a   1.000
_cell.length_b   1.000
_cell.length_c   1.000
_cell.angle_alpha   90.00
_cell.angle_beta   90.00
_cell.angle_gamma   90.00
#
_symmetry.space_group_name_H-M   'P 1'
#
loop_
_entity.id
_entity.type
_entity.pdbx_description
1 polymer ?
#
loop_
_entity_poly.entity_id
_entity_poly.type
_entity_poly.pdbx_seq_one_letter_code
_entity_poly.pdbx_strand_id
1 'polypeptide(L)'
;EVYAGSVAMGLVPVPTPETVAVAFPDPSAVRASYAISKLTGEAMVTHAGRARGLRCVIGRYHNVYGPRMGRDHVIPELALRAIRREDPFRLYGATQRRAFCHVSDAVEATVRLVGTERAAGQVVNIGNDAEETVIEDLAGVITRRAGYRPALDRVAAPAGSPDRRCPDLGRLRALTGFTPKVALETGVAETYDWYRAWHEREGGR
;
A
#
# COMPACT_ATOMS: atom_id res chain seq x y z
N GLU A 1 6.93 -0.24 3.30
CA GLU A 1 7.70 0.43 4.37
C GLU A 1 9.22 0.24 4.24
N VAL A 2 9.75 -0.90 3.79
CA VAL A 2 11.23 -1.12 3.70
C VAL A 2 11.97 -0.05 2.89
N TYR A 3 11.33 0.57 1.90
CA TYR A 3 11.91 1.65 1.10
C TYR A 3 11.74 3.06 1.69
N ALA A 4 10.94 3.21 2.76
CA ALA A 4 10.51 4.53 3.22
C ALA A 4 11.68 5.46 3.57
N GLY A 5 12.70 4.96 4.25
CA GLY A 5 13.90 5.70 4.59
C GLY A 5 14.68 6.13 3.35
N SER A 6 14.95 5.19 2.44
CA SER A 6 15.68 5.46 1.20
C SER A 6 14.96 6.47 0.30
N VAL A 7 13.62 6.38 0.20
CA VAL A 7 12.80 7.35 -0.55
C VAL A 7 12.84 8.72 0.11
N ALA A 8 12.70 8.80 1.43
CA ALA A 8 12.73 10.06 2.18
C ALA A 8 14.09 10.78 2.07
N MET A 9 15.17 10.02 1.93
CA MET A 9 16.53 10.55 1.74
C MET A 9 16.84 10.89 0.27
N GLY A 10 15.92 10.65 -0.66
CA GLY A 10 16.15 10.87 -2.09
C GLY A 10 17.19 9.92 -2.71
N LEU A 11 17.48 8.78 -2.08
CA LEU A 11 18.53 7.85 -2.51
C LEU A 11 18.07 6.87 -3.59
N VAL A 12 16.78 6.81 -3.87
CA VAL A 12 16.19 5.82 -4.78
C VAL A 12 15.16 6.45 -5.71
N PRO A 13 15.01 5.95 -6.94
CA PRO A 13 13.99 6.43 -7.86
C PRO A 13 12.58 6.05 -7.42
N VAL A 14 11.59 6.77 -7.92
CA VAL A 14 10.17 6.40 -7.84
C VAL A 14 9.59 6.46 -9.26
N PRO A 15 9.09 5.34 -9.81
CA PRO A 15 8.86 4.01 -9.19
C PRO A 15 10.12 3.33 -8.66
N THR A 16 9.99 2.62 -7.51
CA THR A 16 11.11 2.05 -6.76
C THR A 16 11.29 0.56 -7.07
N PRO A 17 12.41 0.14 -7.70
CA PRO A 17 12.68 -1.27 -7.97
C PRO A 17 13.25 -1.98 -6.74
N GLU A 18 13.24 -3.32 -6.76
CA GLU A 18 13.70 -4.16 -5.64
C GLU A 18 15.22 -4.14 -5.42
N THR A 19 15.97 -3.68 -6.42
CA THR A 19 17.45 -3.67 -6.41
C THR A 19 18.07 -2.50 -5.66
N VAL A 20 17.25 -1.55 -5.19
CA VAL A 20 17.76 -0.37 -4.49
C VAL A 20 18.27 -0.71 -3.09
N ALA A 21 19.24 0.06 -2.62
CA ALA A 21 19.70 -0.01 -1.24
C ALA A 21 18.58 0.41 -0.27
N VAL A 22 18.45 -0.33 0.82
CA VAL A 22 17.53 0.01 1.91
C VAL A 22 18.32 0.73 3.00
N ALA A 23 17.89 1.95 3.34
CA ALA A 23 18.55 2.78 4.35
C ALA A 23 17.54 3.25 5.40
N PHE A 24 18.02 3.38 6.63
CA PHE A 24 17.30 3.92 7.76
C PHE A 24 18.09 5.09 8.33
N PRO A 25 17.66 6.34 8.10
CA PRO A 25 18.39 7.52 8.58
C PRO A 25 18.41 7.60 10.10
N ASP A 26 17.34 7.12 10.76
CA ASP A 26 17.22 7.05 12.21
C ASP A 26 16.53 5.72 12.60
N PRO A 27 17.29 4.73 13.09
CA PRO A 27 16.72 3.46 13.55
C PRO A 27 15.80 3.59 14.77
N SER A 28 15.89 4.70 15.53
CA SER A 28 15.05 4.96 16.70
C SER A 28 13.68 5.52 16.34
N ALA A 29 13.49 5.98 15.11
CA ALA A 29 12.22 6.51 14.63
C ALA A 29 11.12 5.45 14.72
N VAL A 30 9.92 5.84 15.16
CA VAL A 30 8.77 4.93 15.38
C VAL A 30 8.48 4.05 14.16
N ARG A 31 8.60 4.60 12.95
CA ARG A 31 8.37 3.83 11.70
C ARG A 31 9.50 2.90 11.32
N ALA A 32 10.72 3.13 11.82
CA ALA A 32 11.88 2.31 11.49
C ALA A 32 11.73 0.88 12.03
N SER A 33 11.20 0.70 13.24
CA SER A 33 11.04 -0.61 13.87
C SER A 33 10.25 -1.59 13.00
N TYR A 34 9.13 -1.13 12.41
CA TYR A 34 8.35 -1.96 11.49
C TYR A 34 9.12 -2.31 10.22
N ALA A 35 9.75 -1.33 9.56
CA ALA A 35 10.51 -1.55 8.34
C ALA A 35 11.71 -2.48 8.57
N ILE A 36 12.44 -2.30 9.69
CA ILE A 36 13.56 -3.16 10.10
C ILE A 36 13.07 -4.59 10.37
N SER A 37 11.94 -4.77 11.07
CA SER A 37 11.38 -6.09 11.33
C SER A 37 11.05 -6.85 10.04
N LYS A 38 10.52 -6.16 9.02
CA LYS A 38 10.24 -6.76 7.70
C LYS A 38 11.53 -7.15 6.98
N LEU A 39 12.55 -6.30 7.00
CA LEU A 39 13.85 -6.61 6.38
C LEU A 39 14.54 -7.77 7.09
N THR A 40 14.46 -7.83 8.42
CA THR A 40 14.95 -8.99 9.21
C THR A 40 14.22 -10.27 8.79
N GLY A 41 12.89 -10.22 8.61
CA GLY A 41 12.11 -11.37 8.11
C GLY A 41 12.56 -11.81 6.73
N GLU A 42 12.84 -10.87 5.81
CA GLU A 42 13.38 -11.19 4.48
C GLU A 42 14.73 -11.94 4.58
N ALA A 43 15.62 -11.45 5.43
CA ALA A 43 16.93 -12.10 5.66
C ALA A 43 16.74 -13.51 6.24
N MET A 44 15.90 -13.67 7.25
CA MET A 44 15.62 -14.97 7.89
C MET A 44 15.06 -15.98 6.89
N VAL A 45 14.06 -15.60 6.11
CA VAL A 45 13.44 -16.48 5.09
C VAL A 45 14.46 -16.86 4.03
N THR A 46 15.26 -15.89 3.55
CA THR A 46 16.29 -16.14 2.54
C THR A 46 17.33 -17.14 3.03
N HIS A 47 17.86 -16.95 4.23
CA HIS A 47 18.89 -17.84 4.80
C HIS A 47 18.34 -19.22 5.17
N ALA A 48 17.15 -19.30 5.77
CA ALA A 48 16.50 -20.56 6.09
C ALA A 48 16.18 -21.36 4.83
N GLY A 49 15.70 -20.69 3.78
CA GLY A 49 15.43 -21.28 2.46
C GLY A 49 16.68 -21.93 1.87
N ARG A 50 17.80 -21.18 1.84
CA ARG A 50 19.09 -21.67 1.34
C ARG A 50 19.62 -22.86 2.17
N ALA A 51 19.59 -22.73 3.50
CA ALA A 51 20.13 -23.76 4.39
C ALA A 51 19.35 -25.09 4.33
N ARG A 52 18.06 -25.04 3.98
CA ARG A 52 17.15 -26.19 3.97
C ARG A 52 16.71 -26.63 2.57
N GLY A 53 17.21 -26.00 1.52
CA GLY A 53 16.79 -26.31 0.14
C GLY A 53 15.33 -25.97 -0.16
N LEU A 54 14.71 -25.00 0.58
CA LEU A 54 13.33 -24.61 0.39
C LEU A 54 13.22 -23.53 -0.70
N ARG A 55 12.24 -23.67 -1.57
CA ARG A 55 11.90 -22.64 -2.56
C ARG A 55 11.08 -21.54 -1.86
N CYS A 56 11.70 -20.40 -1.60
CA CYS A 56 11.07 -19.25 -0.98
C CYS A 56 11.01 -18.09 -1.96
N VAL A 57 9.97 -17.28 -1.89
CA VAL A 57 9.85 -15.99 -2.58
C VAL A 57 9.38 -14.95 -1.57
N ILE A 58 9.89 -13.73 -1.69
CA ILE A 58 9.54 -12.62 -0.81
C ILE A 58 8.71 -11.62 -1.60
N GLY A 59 7.47 -11.39 -1.18
CA GLY A 59 6.60 -10.34 -1.70
C GLY A 59 6.67 -9.06 -0.87
N ARG A 60 7.07 -7.93 -1.46
CA ARG A 60 6.99 -6.60 -0.86
C ARG A 60 5.70 -5.94 -1.30
N TYR A 61 4.69 -5.93 -0.41
CA TYR A 61 3.37 -5.36 -0.71
C TYR A 61 3.37 -3.83 -0.59
N HIS A 62 2.74 -3.19 -1.57
CA HIS A 62 2.61 -1.73 -1.66
C HIS A 62 1.16 -1.28 -1.59
N ASN A 63 0.81 -0.58 -0.49
CA ASN A 63 -0.50 0.06 -0.25
C ASN A 63 -1.69 -0.82 -0.71
N VAL A 64 -1.68 -2.09 -0.31
CA VAL A 64 -2.79 -3.00 -0.58
C VAL A 64 -4.01 -2.54 0.20
N TYR A 65 -5.16 -2.48 -0.46
CA TYR A 65 -6.43 -2.08 0.12
C TYR A 65 -7.57 -2.98 -0.34
N GLY A 66 -8.70 -2.91 0.37
CA GLY A 66 -9.91 -3.65 0.04
C GLY A 66 -10.78 -3.88 1.27
N PRO A 67 -11.89 -4.61 1.12
CA PRO A 67 -12.72 -5.03 2.24
C PRO A 67 -11.92 -5.72 3.35
N ARG A 68 -12.32 -5.51 4.61
CA ARG A 68 -11.74 -6.14 5.82
C ARG A 68 -10.31 -5.72 6.19
N MET A 69 -9.74 -4.69 5.56
CA MET A 69 -8.44 -4.18 6.01
C MET A 69 -8.56 -3.43 7.36
N GLY A 70 -7.46 -3.22 8.06
CA GLY A 70 -7.42 -2.46 9.31
C GLY A 70 -7.89 -1.02 9.14
N ARG A 71 -8.59 -0.47 10.13
CA ARG A 71 -9.21 0.87 10.10
C ARG A 71 -8.20 2.02 10.09
N ASP A 72 -6.96 1.76 10.52
CA ASP A 72 -5.90 2.77 10.65
C ASP A 72 -5.11 3.00 9.33
N HIS A 73 -5.73 2.66 8.20
CA HIS A 73 -5.18 2.90 6.86
C HIS A 73 -5.99 3.97 6.12
N VAL A 74 -5.35 4.68 5.20
CA VAL A 74 -5.93 5.87 4.57
C VAL A 74 -7.30 5.64 3.91
N ILE A 75 -7.50 4.56 3.14
CA ILE A 75 -8.77 4.32 2.44
C ILE A 75 -9.90 4.00 3.43
N PRO A 76 -9.77 3.06 4.39
CA PRO A 76 -10.78 2.84 5.42
C PRO A 76 -11.05 4.07 6.29
N GLU A 77 -10.01 4.78 6.69
CA GLU A 77 -10.15 5.99 7.51
C GLU A 77 -10.99 7.06 6.80
N LEU A 78 -10.67 7.35 5.53
CA LEU A 78 -11.44 8.29 4.72
C LEU A 78 -12.85 7.77 4.44
N ALA A 79 -13.04 6.46 4.21
CA ALA A 79 -14.36 5.86 4.01
C ALA A 79 -15.23 6.01 5.27
N LEU A 80 -14.70 5.72 6.46
CA LEU A 80 -15.44 5.86 7.72
C LEU A 80 -15.80 7.32 8.02
N ARG A 81 -14.91 8.27 7.77
CA ARG A 81 -15.20 9.71 7.88
C ARG A 81 -16.31 10.13 6.91
N ALA A 82 -16.26 9.64 5.66
CA ALA A 82 -17.28 9.93 4.67
C ALA A 82 -18.64 9.31 5.02
N ILE A 83 -18.67 8.10 5.62
CA ILE A 83 -19.88 7.45 6.12
C ILE A 83 -20.51 8.28 7.24
N ARG A 84 -19.67 8.85 8.13
CA ARG A 84 -20.12 9.74 9.21
C ARG A 84 -20.48 11.16 8.74
N ARG A 85 -20.28 11.45 7.45
CA ARG A 85 -20.50 12.78 6.84
C ARG A 85 -19.73 13.91 7.55
N GLU A 86 -18.46 13.64 7.90
CA GLU A 86 -17.62 14.64 8.56
C GLU A 86 -17.44 15.89 7.70
N ASP A 87 -17.66 17.08 8.28
CA ASP A 87 -17.46 18.38 7.65
C ASP A 87 -16.97 19.38 8.71
N PRO A 88 -15.77 19.94 8.62
CA PRO A 88 -14.81 19.78 7.54
C PRO A 88 -14.19 18.38 7.46
N PHE A 89 -13.88 17.93 6.24
CA PHE A 89 -13.25 16.64 5.98
C PHE A 89 -11.74 16.75 6.08
N ARG A 90 -11.17 16.21 7.15
CA ARG A 90 -9.74 16.35 7.45
C ARG A 90 -8.89 15.42 6.59
N LEU A 91 -7.84 15.98 5.94
CA LEU A 91 -6.90 15.26 5.09
C LEU A 91 -5.47 15.49 5.55
N TYR A 92 -4.78 14.43 5.95
CA TYR A 92 -3.36 14.46 6.26
C TYR A 92 -2.54 14.21 4.99
N GLY A 93 -1.59 15.12 4.68
CA GLY A 93 -0.74 14.99 3.50
C GLY A 93 -1.53 14.99 2.19
N ALA A 94 -2.48 15.91 2.04
CA ALA A 94 -3.40 16.00 0.91
C ALA A 94 -2.71 15.94 -0.47
N THR A 95 -1.51 16.51 -0.60
CA THR A 95 -0.72 16.56 -1.85
C THR A 95 0.16 15.33 -2.08
N GLN A 96 0.27 14.42 -1.11
CA GLN A 96 1.09 13.22 -1.24
C GLN A 96 0.51 12.27 -2.30
N ARG A 97 1.41 11.57 -3.02
CA ARG A 97 1.04 10.63 -4.08
C ARG A 97 1.29 9.19 -3.65
N ARG A 98 0.33 8.33 -3.92
CA ARG A 98 0.38 6.88 -3.60
C ARG A 98 -0.14 6.06 -4.76
N ALA A 99 0.50 4.93 -5.01
CA ALA A 99 -0.02 3.86 -5.84
C ALA A 99 -0.73 2.83 -4.93
N PHE A 100 -2.01 2.60 -5.17
CA PHE A 100 -2.84 1.68 -4.39
C PHE A 100 -3.12 0.41 -5.17
N CYS A 101 -3.03 -0.75 -4.53
CA CYS A 101 -3.28 -2.05 -5.13
C CYS A 101 -4.49 -2.71 -4.47
N HIS A 102 -5.51 -3.07 -5.25
CA HIS A 102 -6.65 -3.80 -4.71
C HIS A 102 -6.24 -5.19 -4.22
N VAL A 103 -6.86 -5.66 -3.14
CA VAL A 103 -6.51 -6.93 -2.51
C VAL A 103 -6.62 -8.14 -3.45
N SER A 104 -7.59 -8.16 -4.37
CA SER A 104 -7.72 -9.24 -5.36
C SER A 104 -6.51 -9.31 -6.30
N ASP A 105 -6.00 -8.16 -6.75
CA ASP A 105 -4.80 -8.09 -7.57
C ASP A 105 -3.56 -8.54 -6.79
N ALA A 106 -3.45 -8.12 -5.53
CA ALA A 106 -2.35 -8.56 -4.66
C ALA A 106 -2.37 -10.07 -4.41
N VAL A 107 -3.55 -10.67 -4.22
CA VAL A 107 -3.74 -12.12 -4.06
C VAL A 107 -3.38 -12.84 -5.36
N GLU A 108 -3.90 -12.39 -6.51
CA GLU A 108 -3.58 -13.01 -7.82
C GLU A 108 -2.06 -12.98 -8.10
N ALA A 109 -1.42 -11.82 -7.87
CA ALA A 109 0.03 -11.69 -8.01
C ALA A 109 0.80 -12.67 -7.10
N THR A 110 0.37 -12.82 -5.85
CA THR A 110 0.96 -13.74 -4.88
C THR A 110 0.84 -15.19 -5.33
N VAL A 111 -0.34 -15.63 -5.75
CA VAL A 111 -0.60 -16.99 -6.23
C VAL A 111 0.27 -17.31 -7.46
N ARG A 112 0.36 -16.38 -8.41
CA ARG A 112 1.23 -16.54 -9.58
C ARG A 112 2.70 -16.63 -9.21
N LEU A 113 3.19 -15.80 -8.28
CA LEU A 113 4.58 -15.84 -7.82
C LEU A 113 4.91 -17.17 -7.16
N VAL A 114 4.04 -17.67 -6.27
CA VAL A 114 4.24 -18.97 -5.59
C VAL A 114 4.28 -20.12 -6.61
N GLY A 115 3.47 -20.06 -7.67
CA GLY A 115 3.45 -21.03 -8.75
C GLY A 115 4.61 -20.91 -9.75
N THR A 116 5.43 -19.85 -9.67
CA THR A 116 6.51 -19.59 -10.63
C THR A 116 7.85 -20.06 -10.09
N GLU A 117 8.43 -21.13 -10.66
CA GLU A 117 9.73 -21.69 -10.21
C GLU A 117 10.87 -20.65 -10.25
N ARG A 118 10.91 -19.82 -11.30
CA ARG A 118 11.92 -18.75 -11.47
C ARG A 118 11.83 -17.64 -10.40
N ALA A 119 10.74 -17.57 -9.63
CA ALA A 119 10.59 -16.64 -8.53
C ALA A 119 11.32 -17.10 -7.26
N ALA A 120 11.78 -18.35 -7.19
CA ALA A 120 12.52 -18.86 -6.03
C ALA A 120 13.78 -18.03 -5.74
N GLY A 121 13.95 -17.64 -4.50
CA GLY A 121 15.05 -16.80 -4.03
C GLY A 121 14.94 -15.31 -4.40
N GLN A 122 13.85 -14.90 -5.02
CA GLN A 122 13.62 -13.52 -5.45
C GLN A 122 12.88 -12.71 -4.38
N VAL A 123 13.19 -11.41 -4.36
CA VAL A 123 12.36 -10.37 -3.72
C VAL A 123 11.58 -9.68 -4.82
N VAL A 124 10.27 -9.54 -4.68
CA VAL A 124 9.38 -9.04 -5.74
C VAL A 124 8.37 -8.04 -5.17
N ASN A 125 8.28 -6.86 -5.76
CA ASN A 125 7.24 -5.89 -5.43
C ASN A 125 5.87 -6.38 -5.89
N ILE A 126 4.87 -6.24 -5.01
CA ILE A 126 3.46 -6.51 -5.29
C ILE A 126 2.70 -5.21 -5.06
N GLY A 127 2.05 -4.69 -6.09
CA GLY A 127 1.39 -3.39 -6.05
C GLY A 127 0.66 -3.08 -7.35
N ASN A 128 0.34 -1.80 -7.54
CA ASN A 128 -0.15 -1.26 -8.80
C ASN A 128 0.64 0.00 -9.12
N ASP A 129 1.38 0.03 -10.22
CA ASP A 129 2.17 1.18 -10.67
C ASP A 129 1.48 1.97 -11.80
N ALA A 130 0.31 1.52 -12.26
CA ALA A 130 -0.44 2.16 -13.34
C ALA A 130 -1.36 3.29 -12.83
N GLU A 131 -1.78 3.25 -11.56
CA GLU A 131 -2.73 4.20 -10.99
C GLU A 131 -2.16 4.87 -9.73
N GLU A 132 -1.24 5.81 -9.93
CA GLU A 132 -0.76 6.68 -8.86
C GLU A 132 -1.72 7.86 -8.67
N THR A 133 -2.23 8.07 -7.45
CA THR A 133 -3.19 9.12 -7.14
C THR A 133 -2.71 10.03 -6.01
N VAL A 134 -3.19 11.27 -5.99
CA VAL A 134 -3.03 12.23 -4.91
C VAL A 134 -4.06 11.91 -3.80
N ILE A 135 -3.69 12.08 -2.54
CA ILE A 135 -4.60 11.77 -1.41
C ILE A 135 -5.89 12.61 -1.47
N GLU A 136 -5.80 13.86 -1.93
CA GLU A 136 -6.99 14.70 -2.12
C GLU A 136 -7.92 14.16 -3.22
N ASP A 137 -7.38 13.67 -4.32
CA ASP A 137 -8.17 13.07 -5.40
C ASP A 137 -8.86 11.79 -4.92
N LEU A 138 -8.15 10.95 -4.15
CA LEU A 138 -8.71 9.78 -3.49
C LEU A 138 -9.87 10.14 -2.56
N ALA A 139 -9.72 11.19 -1.75
CA ALA A 139 -10.80 11.69 -0.89
C ALA A 139 -12.00 12.15 -1.73
N GLY A 140 -11.75 12.80 -2.86
CA GLY A 140 -12.78 13.18 -3.83
C GLY A 140 -13.56 11.98 -4.39
N VAL A 141 -12.88 10.87 -4.71
CA VAL A 141 -13.54 9.61 -5.13
C VAL A 141 -14.46 9.10 -4.01
N ILE A 142 -13.96 9.03 -2.77
CA ILE A 142 -14.70 8.51 -1.62
C ILE A 142 -15.90 9.39 -1.27
N THR A 143 -15.75 10.72 -1.23
CA THR A 143 -16.85 11.64 -0.87
C THR A 143 -17.92 11.70 -1.96
N ARG A 144 -17.56 11.59 -3.24
CA ARG A 144 -18.52 11.40 -4.34
C ARG A 144 -19.32 10.11 -4.16
N ARG A 145 -18.66 9.00 -3.81
CA ARG A 145 -19.34 7.72 -3.52
C ARG A 145 -20.30 7.84 -2.33
N ALA A 146 -19.94 8.63 -1.32
CA ALA A 146 -20.77 8.92 -0.15
C ALA A 146 -21.93 9.91 -0.44
N GLY A 147 -21.94 10.55 -1.59
CA GLY A 147 -23.01 11.47 -2.01
C GLY A 147 -22.98 12.81 -1.28
N TYR A 148 -21.79 13.37 -0.95
CA TYR A 148 -21.68 14.72 -0.40
C TYR A 148 -20.37 15.41 -0.78
N ARG A 149 -20.27 16.72 -0.53
CA ARG A 149 -19.12 17.56 -0.83
C ARG A 149 -18.76 18.40 0.40
N PRO A 150 -17.89 17.89 1.29
CA PRO A 150 -17.45 18.61 2.47
C PRO A 150 -16.45 19.71 2.14
N ALA A 151 -16.29 20.68 3.05
CA ALA A 151 -15.12 21.54 3.09
C ALA A 151 -13.88 20.70 3.45
N LEU A 152 -12.73 20.95 2.81
CA LEU A 152 -11.50 20.20 3.08
C LEU A 152 -10.64 20.92 4.12
N ASP A 153 -10.29 20.22 5.21
CA ASP A 153 -9.28 20.65 6.19
C ASP A 153 -7.96 19.94 5.90
N ARG A 154 -7.04 20.65 5.23
CA ARG A 154 -5.73 20.12 4.81
C ARG A 154 -4.72 20.27 5.95
N VAL A 155 -4.28 19.12 6.49
CA VAL A 155 -3.31 19.04 7.58
C VAL A 155 -1.98 18.49 7.06
N ALA A 156 -0.87 18.93 7.66
CA ALA A 156 0.45 18.43 7.32
C ALA A 156 0.53 16.89 7.42
N ALA A 157 1.31 16.29 6.55
CA ALA A 157 1.57 14.84 6.62
C ALA A 157 2.29 14.48 7.93
N PRO A 158 2.07 13.27 8.47
CA PRO A 158 2.86 12.78 9.60
C PRO A 158 4.35 12.79 9.29
N ALA A 159 5.18 13.12 10.30
CA ALA A 159 6.62 13.17 10.16
C ALA A 159 7.19 11.86 9.58
N GLY A 160 8.14 11.97 8.64
CA GLY A 160 8.75 10.83 7.96
C GLY A 160 7.87 10.16 6.91
N SER A 161 6.70 10.72 6.57
CA SER A 161 5.88 10.24 5.47
C SER A 161 6.45 10.74 4.14
N PRO A 162 6.91 9.87 3.21
CA PRO A 162 7.43 10.31 1.91
C PRO A 162 6.33 10.96 1.08
N ASP A 163 6.70 11.96 0.25
CA ASP A 163 5.75 12.66 -0.62
C ASP A 163 5.19 11.75 -1.71
N ARG A 164 5.99 10.80 -2.19
CA ARG A 164 5.60 9.88 -3.26
C ARG A 164 5.99 8.45 -2.94
N ARG A 165 5.09 7.50 -3.21
CA ARG A 165 5.33 6.05 -3.13
C ARG A 165 4.69 5.35 -4.31
N CYS A 166 5.52 4.76 -5.15
CA CYS A 166 5.10 3.91 -6.25
C CYS A 166 6.12 2.77 -6.41
N PRO A 167 5.72 1.49 -6.46
CA PRO A 167 6.63 0.39 -6.76
C PRO A 167 6.94 0.33 -8.25
N ASP A 168 8.11 -0.17 -8.61
CA ASP A 168 8.36 -0.71 -9.94
C ASP A 168 7.91 -2.17 -9.95
N LEU A 169 7.08 -2.56 -10.92
CA LEU A 169 6.57 -3.93 -11.07
C LEU A 169 7.21 -4.70 -12.24
N GLY A 170 8.29 -4.19 -12.80
CA GLY A 170 8.98 -4.81 -13.93
C GLY A 170 9.36 -6.27 -13.66
N ARG A 171 9.88 -6.55 -12.45
CA ARG A 171 10.22 -7.92 -12.03
C ARG A 171 8.99 -8.83 -11.92
N LEU A 172 7.91 -8.36 -11.31
CA LEU A 172 6.66 -9.12 -11.20
C LEU A 172 6.14 -9.50 -12.59
N ARG A 173 6.09 -8.54 -13.52
CA ARG A 173 5.67 -8.78 -14.91
C ARG A 173 6.57 -9.77 -15.62
N ALA A 174 7.88 -9.62 -15.50
CA ALA A 174 8.85 -10.52 -16.15
C ALA A 174 8.75 -11.97 -15.65
N LEU A 175 8.45 -12.16 -14.37
CA LEU A 175 8.33 -13.49 -13.78
C LEU A 175 6.99 -14.17 -14.07
N THR A 176 5.89 -13.40 -14.02
CA THR A 176 4.53 -13.97 -13.95
C THR A 176 3.59 -13.54 -15.09
N GLY A 177 3.97 -12.55 -15.88
CA GLY A 177 3.08 -11.89 -16.83
C GLY A 177 1.92 -11.12 -16.20
N PHE A 178 1.91 -10.97 -14.87
CA PHE A 178 0.82 -10.32 -14.15
C PHE A 178 0.86 -8.79 -14.33
N THR A 179 -0.32 -8.22 -14.52
CA THR A 179 -0.58 -6.78 -14.42
C THR A 179 -1.83 -6.55 -13.57
N PRO A 180 -1.87 -5.49 -12.74
CA PRO A 180 -3.07 -5.12 -11.98
C PRO A 180 -4.26 -4.85 -12.92
N LYS A 181 -5.48 -5.20 -12.47
CA LYS A 181 -6.70 -5.15 -13.29
C LYS A 181 -7.79 -4.28 -12.68
N VAL A 182 -7.77 -4.13 -11.34
CA VAL A 182 -8.83 -3.39 -10.63
C VAL A 182 -8.52 -1.91 -10.65
N ALA A 183 -9.32 -1.14 -11.36
CA ALA A 183 -9.23 0.33 -11.34
C ALA A 183 -9.49 0.87 -9.93
N LEU A 184 -8.77 1.93 -9.54
CA LEU A 184 -8.85 2.51 -8.20
C LEU A 184 -10.29 2.88 -7.82
N GLU A 185 -11.03 3.52 -8.72
CA GLU A 185 -12.40 3.94 -8.46
C GLU A 185 -13.33 2.75 -8.16
N THR A 186 -13.17 1.65 -8.89
CA THR A 186 -13.94 0.40 -8.67
C THR A 186 -13.60 -0.21 -7.31
N GLY A 187 -12.32 -0.40 -7.01
CA GLY A 187 -11.90 -1.00 -5.74
C GLY A 187 -12.22 -0.13 -4.52
N VAL A 188 -12.16 1.20 -4.67
CA VAL A 188 -12.56 2.15 -3.63
C VAL A 188 -14.06 2.06 -3.38
N ALA A 189 -14.88 1.96 -4.44
CA ALA A 189 -16.34 1.81 -4.30
C ALA A 189 -16.70 0.52 -3.55
N GLU A 190 -16.08 -0.62 -3.90
CA GLU A 190 -16.27 -1.90 -3.21
C GLU A 190 -15.86 -1.81 -1.72
N THR A 191 -14.70 -1.19 -1.47
CA THR A 191 -14.19 -1.02 -0.10
C THR A 191 -15.12 -0.12 0.72
N TYR A 192 -15.56 1.02 0.17
CA TYR A 192 -16.50 1.93 0.83
C TYR A 192 -17.82 1.24 1.17
N ASP A 193 -18.42 0.50 0.22
CA ASP A 193 -19.68 -0.19 0.43
C ASP A 193 -19.58 -1.26 1.53
N TRP A 194 -18.43 -1.97 1.60
CA TRP A 194 -18.17 -2.91 2.67
C TRP A 194 -18.11 -2.22 4.05
N TYR A 195 -17.37 -1.08 4.16
CA TYR A 195 -17.27 -0.34 5.43
C TYR A 195 -18.59 0.30 5.83
N ARG A 196 -19.41 0.76 4.87
CA ARG A 196 -20.74 1.26 5.14
C ARG A 196 -21.63 0.16 5.76
N ALA A 197 -21.70 -0.99 5.12
CA ALA A 197 -22.48 -2.12 5.64
C ALA A 197 -21.96 -2.64 6.99
N TRP A 198 -20.63 -2.59 7.20
CA TRP A 198 -20.03 -2.92 8.48
C TRP A 198 -20.42 -1.91 9.56
N HIS A 199 -20.33 -0.62 9.29
CA HIS A 199 -20.67 0.47 10.22
C HIS A 199 -22.16 0.42 10.62
N GLU A 200 -23.06 0.13 9.68
CA GLU A 200 -24.49 -0.04 9.93
C GLU A 200 -24.76 -1.24 10.88
N ARG A 201 -24.06 -2.36 10.70
CA ARG A 201 -24.19 -3.55 11.58
C ARG A 201 -23.66 -3.33 13.00
N GLU A 202 -22.54 -2.61 13.13
CA GLU A 202 -21.89 -2.33 14.43
C GLU A 202 -22.56 -1.18 15.20
N GLY A 203 -23.67 -0.66 14.71
CA GLY A 203 -24.42 0.42 15.36
C GLY A 203 -23.68 1.75 15.43
N GLY A 204 -22.80 2.03 14.47
CA GLY A 204 -22.10 3.32 14.36
C GLY A 204 -20.95 3.53 15.34
N ARG A 205 -20.38 2.47 15.93
CA ARG A 205 -19.23 2.54 16.88
C ARG A 205 -17.89 2.70 16.18
#